data_2e45223857d86ef7eed2d23e6ba7b456
#
_entry.id   2e45223857d86ef7eed2d23e6ba7b456
#
_cell.length_a   1.000
_cell.length_b   1.000
_cell.length_c   1.000
_cell.angle_alpha   90.00
_cell.angle_beta   90.00
_cell.angle_gamma   90.00
#
_symmetry.space_group_name_H-M   'P 1'
#
loop_
_entity.id
_entity.type
_entity.pdbx_description
1 polymer ?
#
loop_
_entity_poly.entity_id
_entity_poly.type
_entity_poly.pdbx_seq_one_letter_code
_entity_poly.pdbx_strand_id
1 'polypeptide(L)'
;MSKFGLGIVLVTVGAALAGAADVTTKKLFIKDNADASKRQIQVLSKDPSVLPSQAGDPATNGAALHVYSATDDFCLVLPGGSQWANKKGNWLYKNKSTKNQLQLKNSKIVVKIKSGVTYTLSDNTTQGTVNAQLQFGTGTRYCMHCTGNKKDEALKFLAKDCAAAPCDPEPSACESVTTTTGGGTTTTMPSGGSILKGALVPTVGRFNYNLSLGLPGANSACNTNFAGTHACTYAELQAAAAAGDLVGLHDTASGVVTSFWAIDPTAA
;
A
#
# COMPACT_ATOMS: atom_id res chain seq x y z
N MET A 1 -28.45 52.26 -18.87
CA MET A 1 -27.80 51.01 -19.33
C MET A 1 -26.85 50.54 -18.23
N SER A 2 -27.31 49.63 -17.41
CA SER A 2 -26.54 49.08 -16.28
C SER A 2 -25.81 47.79 -16.72
N LYS A 3 -24.47 47.76 -16.64
CA LYS A 3 -23.67 46.59 -16.94
C LYS A 3 -23.54 45.75 -15.67
N PHE A 4 -24.25 44.61 -15.64
CA PHE A 4 -23.97 43.60 -14.63
C PHE A 4 -22.71 42.84 -15.00
N GLY A 5 -21.66 42.99 -14.18
CA GLY A 5 -20.43 42.18 -14.25
C GLY A 5 -20.68 40.86 -13.54
N LEU A 6 -20.64 39.76 -14.30
CA LEU A 6 -20.68 38.40 -13.75
C LEU A 6 -19.30 38.03 -13.23
N GLY A 7 -19.10 38.12 -11.93
CA GLY A 7 -17.87 37.67 -11.29
C GLY A 7 -17.89 36.15 -11.14
N ILE A 8 -16.98 35.47 -11.85
CA ILE A 8 -16.73 34.04 -11.67
C ILE A 8 -15.84 33.87 -10.43
N VAL A 9 -16.40 33.36 -9.35
CA VAL A 9 -15.62 32.93 -8.18
C VAL A 9 -15.03 31.54 -8.48
N LEU A 10 -13.73 31.50 -8.77
CA LEU A 10 -13.00 30.25 -8.91
C LEU A 10 -12.75 29.70 -7.50
N VAL A 11 -13.56 28.76 -7.03
CA VAL A 11 -13.28 28.01 -5.80
C VAL A 11 -12.28 26.90 -6.18
N THR A 12 -11.00 27.16 -5.94
CA THR A 12 -9.99 26.11 -5.97
C THR A 12 -10.17 25.26 -4.70
N VAL A 13 -10.79 24.11 -4.83
CA VAL A 13 -10.75 23.07 -3.81
C VAL A 13 -9.34 22.49 -3.84
N GLY A 14 -8.45 23.06 -3.03
CA GLY A 14 -7.17 22.42 -2.77
C GLY A 14 -7.41 21.13 -2.02
N ALA A 15 -7.14 19.98 -2.63
CA ALA A 15 -6.98 18.74 -1.88
C ALA A 15 -5.88 18.99 -0.86
N ALA A 16 -6.22 19.05 0.42
CA ALA A 16 -5.23 19.12 1.49
C ALA A 16 -4.41 17.83 1.38
N LEU A 17 -3.15 17.96 0.99
CA LEU A 17 -2.18 16.86 1.10
C LEU A 17 -2.19 16.44 2.57
N ALA A 18 -2.49 15.16 2.82
CA ALA A 18 -2.43 14.61 4.16
C ALA A 18 -1.04 14.92 4.73
N GLY A 19 -1.00 15.69 5.84
CA GLY A 19 0.26 16.07 6.45
C GLY A 19 1.04 14.84 6.89
N ALA A 20 2.37 14.90 6.81
CA ALA A 20 3.25 13.93 7.46
C ALA A 20 3.55 14.40 8.89
N ALA A 21 3.64 13.47 9.84
CA ALA A 21 4.00 13.75 11.22
C ALA A 21 5.08 12.75 11.67
N ASP A 22 6.24 13.28 12.00
CA ASP A 22 7.34 12.50 12.58
C ASP A 22 7.06 12.26 14.05
N VAL A 23 7.08 10.99 14.48
CA VAL A 23 6.69 10.62 15.84
C VAL A 23 7.76 9.79 16.53
N THR A 24 7.92 10.01 17.84
CA THR A 24 8.80 9.21 18.67
C THR A 24 8.33 7.76 18.72
N THR A 25 9.26 6.82 18.65
CA THR A 25 8.96 5.39 18.63
C THR A 25 9.53 4.68 19.84
N LYS A 26 8.68 4.18 20.72
CA LYS A 26 9.08 3.44 21.92
C LYS A 26 9.59 2.05 21.61
N LYS A 27 9.12 1.45 20.52
CA LYS A 27 9.53 0.12 20.07
C LYS A 27 9.22 -0.07 18.59
N LEU A 28 10.23 -0.51 17.84
CA LEU A 28 10.07 -1.13 16.52
C LEU A 28 10.75 -2.50 16.59
N PHE A 29 9.98 -3.54 16.29
CA PHE A 29 10.42 -4.91 16.41
C PHE A 29 9.98 -5.69 15.18
N ILE A 30 10.94 -6.35 14.54
CA ILE A 30 10.69 -7.27 13.44
C ILE A 30 11.30 -8.61 13.87
N LYS A 31 10.52 -9.66 13.73
CA LYS A 31 10.98 -11.03 13.87
C LYS A 31 10.79 -11.71 12.52
N ASP A 32 11.88 -12.13 11.95
CA ASP A 32 11.88 -13.06 10.82
C ASP A 32 11.85 -14.51 11.30
N ASN A 33 11.46 -15.41 10.42
CA ASN A 33 11.45 -16.85 10.64
C ASN A 33 11.42 -17.56 9.29
N ALA A 34 12.08 -18.69 9.17
CA ALA A 34 11.98 -19.53 7.97
C ALA A 34 10.52 -19.91 7.66
N ASP A 35 9.72 -20.17 8.70
CA ASP A 35 8.29 -20.30 8.61
C ASP A 35 7.64 -18.90 8.58
N ALA A 36 7.17 -18.47 7.41
CA ALA A 36 6.56 -17.17 7.19
C ALA A 36 5.36 -16.91 8.13
N SER A 37 4.65 -17.95 8.58
CA SER A 37 3.53 -17.83 9.52
C SER A 37 3.95 -17.37 10.92
N LYS A 38 5.24 -17.44 11.23
CA LYS A 38 5.83 -17.03 12.52
C LYS A 38 6.53 -15.67 12.45
N ARG A 39 6.57 -15.05 11.28
CA ARG A 39 7.05 -13.68 11.12
C ARG A 39 6.14 -12.69 11.81
N GLN A 40 6.70 -11.61 12.34
CA GLN A 40 5.88 -10.58 12.96
C GLN A 40 6.55 -9.21 12.96
N ILE A 41 5.71 -8.17 12.88
CA ILE A 41 6.10 -6.78 13.05
C ILE A 41 5.32 -6.19 14.23
N GLN A 42 6.00 -5.45 15.10
CA GLN A 42 5.38 -4.69 16.18
C GLN A 42 5.93 -3.27 16.19
N VAL A 43 5.04 -2.31 16.22
CA VAL A 43 5.39 -0.89 16.39
C VAL A 43 4.60 -0.32 17.55
N LEU A 44 5.29 0.43 18.40
CA LEU A 44 4.69 1.20 19.48
C LEU A 44 5.26 2.62 19.43
N SER A 45 4.43 3.57 19.11
CA SER A 45 4.72 5.00 19.32
C SER A 45 3.97 5.50 20.55
N LYS A 46 4.60 6.41 21.30
CA LYS A 46 3.99 7.23 22.33
C LYS A 46 4.46 8.66 22.09
N ASP A 47 3.62 9.45 21.45
CA ASP A 47 3.95 10.81 21.03
C ASP A 47 2.73 11.72 21.14
N PRO A 48 2.84 12.90 21.73
CA PRO A 48 1.71 13.83 21.88
C PRO A 48 1.13 14.32 20.55
N SER A 49 1.90 14.30 19.46
CA SER A 49 1.42 14.68 18.12
C SER A 49 0.48 13.66 17.49
N VAL A 50 0.39 12.45 18.07
CA VAL A 50 -0.54 11.41 17.60
C VAL A 50 -1.96 11.72 18.07
N LEU A 51 -2.80 12.13 17.14
CA LEU A 51 -4.20 12.49 17.41
C LEU A 51 -5.16 11.68 16.56
N PRO A 52 -6.10 10.92 17.17
CA PRO A 52 -7.11 10.17 16.42
C PRO A 52 -8.01 11.02 15.52
N SER A 53 -8.18 12.31 15.83
CA SER A 53 -8.92 13.27 15.00
C SER A 53 -8.25 13.57 13.66
N GLN A 54 -6.96 13.27 13.53
CA GLN A 54 -6.21 13.41 12.28
C GLN A 54 -6.32 12.18 11.38
N ALA A 55 -6.97 11.12 11.84
CA ALA A 55 -7.29 9.96 11.01
C ALA A 55 -8.39 10.29 10.02
N GLY A 56 -8.27 9.79 8.80
CA GLY A 56 -9.27 9.96 7.75
C GLY A 56 -10.27 8.80 7.73
N ASP A 57 -11.04 8.56 8.79
CA ASP A 57 -12.03 7.48 8.93
C ASP A 57 -11.55 6.12 8.37
N PRO A 58 -10.76 5.36 9.12
CA PRO A 58 -10.27 4.07 8.65
C PRO A 58 -11.37 2.99 8.56
N ALA A 59 -12.55 3.19 9.13
CA ALA A 59 -13.65 2.27 8.93
C ALA A 59 -14.21 2.35 7.50
N THR A 60 -14.13 3.53 6.89
CA THR A 60 -14.50 3.74 5.49
C THR A 60 -13.29 3.51 4.56
N ASN A 61 -12.14 4.08 4.89
CA ASN A 61 -11.00 4.22 3.98
C ASN A 61 -9.84 3.28 4.29
N GLY A 62 -9.96 2.41 5.31
CA GLY A 62 -8.89 1.49 5.67
C GLY A 62 -7.67 2.16 6.33
N ALA A 63 -6.53 1.48 6.27
CA ALA A 63 -5.23 2.00 6.68
C ALA A 63 -4.11 1.34 5.87
N ALA A 64 -2.99 2.04 5.72
CA ALA A 64 -1.78 1.50 5.10
C ALA A 64 -0.62 1.56 6.09
N LEU A 65 0.11 0.45 6.19
CA LEU A 65 1.36 0.34 6.93
C LEU A 65 2.48 -0.02 5.97
N HIS A 66 3.49 0.83 5.88
CA HIS A 66 4.70 0.58 5.14
C HIS A 66 5.88 0.46 6.10
N VAL A 67 6.60 -0.66 6.07
CA VAL A 67 7.82 -0.89 6.87
C VAL A 67 8.94 -1.19 5.91
N TYR A 68 10.00 -0.40 5.92
CA TYR A 68 11.08 -0.52 4.95
C TYR A 68 12.44 -0.09 5.52
N SER A 69 13.49 -0.60 4.90
CA SER A 69 14.90 -0.23 5.11
C SER A 69 15.57 -0.02 3.76
N ALA A 70 16.89 0.09 3.73
CA ALA A 70 17.64 0.12 2.48
C ALA A 70 17.63 -1.22 1.72
N THR A 71 17.33 -2.35 2.40
CA THR A 71 17.42 -3.70 1.85
C THR A 71 16.09 -4.44 1.76
N ASP A 72 15.10 -4.02 2.54
CA ASP A 72 13.83 -4.74 2.65
C ASP A 72 12.62 -3.79 2.64
N ASP A 73 11.49 -4.30 2.18
CA ASP A 73 10.24 -3.58 2.03
C ASP A 73 9.03 -4.47 2.38
N PHE A 74 8.07 -3.91 3.09
CA PHE A 74 6.83 -4.56 3.45
C PHE A 74 5.68 -3.57 3.48
N CYS A 75 4.71 -3.75 2.63
CA CYS A 75 3.48 -2.98 2.61
C CYS A 75 2.28 -3.84 3.03
N LEU A 76 1.47 -3.31 3.94
CA LEU A 76 0.20 -3.92 4.34
C LEU A 76 -0.92 -2.89 4.25
N VAL A 77 -1.86 -3.17 3.37
CA VAL A 77 -3.11 -2.41 3.29
C VAL A 77 -4.20 -3.15 4.04
N LEU A 78 -4.88 -2.45 4.94
CA LEU A 78 -6.01 -2.96 5.70
C LEU A 78 -7.27 -2.29 5.15
N PRO A 79 -8.22 -3.06 4.58
CA PRO A 79 -9.44 -2.49 4.03
C PRO A 79 -10.30 -1.85 5.13
N GLY A 80 -11.15 -0.93 4.75
CA GLY A 80 -12.25 -0.47 5.58
C GLY A 80 -13.21 -1.61 5.92
N GLY A 81 -14.19 -1.35 6.76
CA GLY A 81 -15.24 -2.31 7.10
C GLY A 81 -15.34 -2.67 8.57
N SER A 82 -16.07 -3.75 8.86
CA SER A 82 -16.50 -4.15 10.20
C SER A 82 -15.38 -4.57 11.17
N GLN A 83 -14.16 -4.74 10.67
CA GLN A 83 -12.99 -5.05 11.53
C GLN A 83 -12.47 -3.82 12.27
N TRP A 84 -12.91 -2.63 11.85
CA TRP A 84 -12.63 -1.36 12.49
C TRP A 84 -13.69 -1.01 13.52
N ALA A 85 -13.28 -0.44 14.63
CA ALA A 85 -14.17 0.11 15.65
C ALA A 85 -13.65 1.47 16.11
N ASN A 86 -14.55 2.45 16.17
CA ASN A 86 -14.31 3.70 16.87
C ASN A 86 -14.85 3.60 18.29
N LYS A 87 -13.96 3.75 19.28
CA LYS A 87 -14.33 3.72 20.70
C LYS A 87 -13.91 5.03 21.35
N LYS A 88 -14.87 5.91 21.60
CA LYS A 88 -14.63 7.23 22.22
C LYS A 88 -13.56 8.05 21.48
N GLY A 89 -13.66 8.09 20.16
CA GLY A 89 -12.70 8.78 19.30
C GLY A 89 -11.40 8.02 19.00
N ASN A 90 -11.18 6.84 19.58
CA ASN A 90 -10.01 6.02 19.29
C ASN A 90 -10.32 4.95 18.24
N TRP A 91 -9.42 4.72 17.33
CA TRP A 91 -9.56 3.71 16.30
C TRP A 91 -8.89 2.39 16.70
N LEU A 92 -9.59 1.29 16.46
CA LEU A 92 -9.11 -0.06 16.70
C LEU A 92 -9.45 -0.94 15.51
N TYR A 93 -8.43 -1.53 14.90
CA TYR A 93 -8.55 -2.64 13.96
C TYR A 93 -8.21 -3.95 14.66
N LYS A 94 -9.02 -4.98 14.45
CA LYS A 94 -8.73 -6.32 14.94
C LYS A 94 -9.27 -7.37 13.97
N ASN A 95 -8.36 -8.14 13.39
CA ASN A 95 -8.71 -9.30 12.59
C ASN A 95 -8.41 -10.58 13.39
N LYS A 96 -9.42 -11.38 13.65
CA LYS A 96 -9.31 -12.62 14.47
C LYS A 96 -8.56 -13.73 13.73
N SER A 97 -8.73 -13.85 12.41
CA SER A 97 -8.11 -14.89 11.60
C SER A 97 -6.61 -14.64 11.41
N THR A 98 -6.22 -13.44 11.03
CA THR A 98 -4.81 -13.06 10.83
C THR A 98 -4.11 -12.68 12.13
N LYS A 99 -4.85 -12.41 13.20
CA LYS A 99 -4.34 -11.88 14.49
C LYS A 99 -3.65 -10.51 14.35
N ASN A 100 -3.88 -9.81 13.22
CA ASN A 100 -3.38 -8.46 13.01
C ASN A 100 -4.20 -7.45 13.81
N GLN A 101 -3.52 -6.47 14.41
CA GLN A 101 -4.14 -5.45 15.24
C GLN A 101 -3.46 -4.10 15.01
N LEU A 102 -4.26 -3.05 14.84
CA LEU A 102 -3.82 -1.67 14.87
C LEU A 102 -4.65 -0.87 15.87
N GLN A 103 -4.02 0.07 16.56
CA GLN A 103 -4.72 1.01 17.44
C GLN A 103 -4.14 2.41 17.23
N LEU A 104 -5.03 3.36 17.07
CA LEU A 104 -4.74 4.79 17.13
C LEU A 104 -5.51 5.39 18.30
N LYS A 105 -4.79 5.84 19.28
CA LYS A 105 -5.32 6.51 20.46
C LYS A 105 -4.63 7.85 20.63
N ASN A 106 -5.21 8.73 21.45
CA ASN A 106 -4.52 9.96 21.82
C ASN A 106 -3.11 9.66 22.35
N SER A 107 -2.12 10.29 21.75
CA SER A 107 -0.69 10.13 22.06
C SER A 107 -0.14 8.69 21.91
N LYS A 108 -0.80 7.82 21.10
CA LYS A 108 -0.34 6.43 21.00
C LYS A 108 -0.76 5.73 19.71
N ILE A 109 0.22 5.09 19.08
CA ILE A 109 0.03 4.12 18.01
C ILE A 109 0.50 2.73 18.49
N VAL A 110 -0.29 1.70 18.22
CA VAL A 110 0.11 0.29 18.43
C VAL A 110 -0.16 -0.47 17.15
N VAL A 111 0.86 -1.12 16.63
CA VAL A 111 0.78 -2.04 15.49
C VAL A 111 1.27 -3.42 15.94
N LYS A 112 0.52 -4.46 15.58
CA LYS A 112 0.91 -5.86 15.75
C LYS A 112 0.47 -6.62 14.52
N ILE A 113 1.40 -6.98 13.67
CA ILE A 113 1.17 -7.78 12.47
C ILE A 113 1.77 -9.16 12.72
N LYS A 114 0.95 -10.19 12.59
CA LYS A 114 1.29 -11.59 12.84
C LYS A 114 1.03 -12.51 11.66
N SER A 115 0.50 -11.98 10.58
CA SER A 115 0.22 -12.73 9.38
C SER A 115 0.42 -11.85 8.15
N GLY A 116 0.90 -12.45 7.06
CA GLY A 116 1.17 -11.74 5.82
C GLY A 116 2.46 -10.92 5.83
N VAL A 117 3.35 -11.13 6.80
CA VAL A 117 4.64 -10.42 6.85
C VAL A 117 5.60 -11.01 5.83
N THR A 118 5.94 -10.20 4.83
CA THR A 118 6.94 -10.54 3.80
C THR A 118 8.33 -9.99 4.11
N TYR A 119 8.44 -9.02 5.03
CA TYR A 119 9.72 -8.47 5.46
C TYR A 119 10.65 -9.57 5.97
N THR A 120 11.84 -9.67 5.41
CA THR A 120 12.85 -10.67 5.75
C THR A 120 14.08 -10.04 6.38
N LEU A 121 14.80 -10.78 7.20
CA LEU A 121 16.08 -10.39 7.78
C LEU A 121 17.15 -11.43 7.41
N SER A 122 16.93 -12.18 6.33
CA SER A 122 17.66 -13.41 5.99
C SER A 122 18.97 -13.19 5.25
N ASP A 123 19.23 -11.99 4.80
CA ASP A 123 20.44 -11.64 4.05
C ASP A 123 21.70 -11.50 4.90
N ASN A 124 21.61 -11.76 6.21
CA ASN A 124 22.68 -11.62 7.20
C ASN A 124 23.31 -10.22 7.26
N THR A 125 22.67 -9.23 6.66
CA THR A 125 23.10 -7.84 6.75
C THR A 125 22.35 -7.12 7.86
N THR A 126 22.99 -6.12 8.45
CA THR A 126 22.31 -5.22 9.38
C THR A 126 21.32 -4.36 8.58
N GLN A 127 20.12 -4.17 9.13
CA GLN A 127 19.11 -3.32 8.51
C GLN A 127 19.46 -1.82 8.63
N GLY A 128 20.31 -1.49 9.60
CA GLY A 128 20.68 -0.12 9.91
C GLY A 128 19.45 0.67 10.39
N THR A 129 18.89 1.48 9.52
CA THR A 129 17.66 2.23 9.76
C THR A 129 16.45 1.50 9.18
N VAL A 130 15.42 1.35 9.99
CA VAL A 130 14.11 0.85 9.56
C VAL A 130 13.08 1.95 9.79
N ASN A 131 12.32 2.23 8.76
CA ASN A 131 11.21 3.17 8.79
C ASN A 131 9.88 2.41 8.88
N ALA A 132 8.93 2.96 9.60
CA ALA A 132 7.54 2.49 9.56
C ALA A 132 6.63 3.69 9.35
N GLN A 133 5.96 3.73 8.23
CA GLN A 133 4.95 4.73 7.91
C GLN A 133 3.56 4.14 8.11
N LEU A 134 2.68 4.86 8.78
CA LEU A 134 1.32 4.43 9.03
C LEU A 134 0.35 5.56 8.72
N GLN A 135 -0.61 5.28 7.83
CA GLN A 135 -1.70 6.17 7.50
C GLN A 135 -3.04 5.51 7.81
N PHE A 136 -3.93 6.25 8.47
CA PHE A 136 -5.30 5.83 8.73
C PHE A 136 -6.24 6.58 7.79
N GLY A 137 -6.91 5.84 6.90
CA GLY A 137 -7.75 6.43 5.87
C GLY A 137 -6.97 7.43 4.99
N THR A 138 -7.55 8.59 4.79
CA THR A 138 -6.94 9.72 4.06
C THR A 138 -6.29 10.75 4.99
N GLY A 139 -6.12 10.41 6.27
CA GLY A 139 -5.59 11.32 7.29
C GLY A 139 -4.07 11.43 7.30
N THR A 140 -3.57 11.97 8.40
CA THR A 140 -2.13 12.17 8.62
C THR A 140 -1.36 10.86 8.49
N ARG A 141 -0.23 10.91 7.78
CA ARG A 141 0.76 9.85 7.70
C ARG A 141 1.76 10.01 8.85
N TYR A 142 1.84 9.03 9.72
CA TYR A 142 2.79 9.02 10.84
C TYR A 142 4.07 8.32 10.43
N CYS A 143 5.21 8.99 10.62
CA CYS A 143 6.54 8.47 10.38
C CYS A 143 7.22 8.03 11.68
N MET A 144 7.74 6.82 11.70
CA MET A 144 8.48 6.20 12.79
C MET A 144 9.84 5.75 12.25
N HIS A 145 10.88 6.52 12.51
CA HIS A 145 12.25 6.31 12.03
C HIS A 145 13.09 5.70 13.16
N CYS A 146 13.70 4.54 12.94
CA CYS A 146 14.43 3.83 13.98
C CYS A 146 15.70 3.19 13.46
N THR A 147 16.84 3.52 14.07
CA THR A 147 18.09 2.77 13.91
C THR A 147 18.14 1.62 14.91
N GLY A 148 18.62 0.45 14.51
CA GLY A 148 18.74 -0.75 15.34
C GLY A 148 19.68 -0.56 16.52
N ASN A 149 19.17 -0.11 17.67
CA ASN A 149 19.97 0.24 18.83
C ASN A 149 19.99 -0.82 19.94
N LYS A 150 19.24 -1.92 19.78
CA LYS A 150 19.19 -3.04 20.73
C LYS A 150 19.54 -4.35 20.09
N LYS A 151 19.01 -4.63 18.90
CA LYS A 151 19.36 -5.77 18.07
C LYS A 151 19.18 -5.42 16.61
N ASP A 152 20.16 -5.74 15.81
CA ASP A 152 20.13 -5.65 14.36
C ASP A 152 20.96 -6.84 13.84
N GLU A 153 20.32 -7.99 13.82
CA GLU A 153 20.93 -9.28 13.54
C GLU A 153 19.99 -10.16 12.69
N ALA A 154 20.52 -11.19 12.07
CA ALA A 154 19.73 -12.17 11.36
C ALA A 154 18.51 -12.62 12.19
N LEU A 155 17.34 -12.69 11.57
CA LEU A 155 16.06 -13.09 12.16
C LEU A 155 15.47 -12.14 13.21
N LYS A 156 16.16 -11.04 13.58
CA LYS A 156 15.64 -10.15 14.61
C LYS A 156 16.16 -8.72 14.54
N PHE A 157 15.27 -7.77 14.30
CA PHE A 157 15.51 -6.35 14.48
C PHE A 157 14.76 -5.83 15.72
N LEU A 158 15.39 -5.04 16.55
CA LEU A 158 14.77 -4.37 17.70
C LEU A 158 15.40 -3.00 17.91
N ALA A 159 14.60 -1.97 17.76
CA ALA A 159 14.93 -0.62 18.17
C ALA A 159 13.98 -0.14 19.27
N LYS A 160 14.50 0.68 20.17
CA LYS A 160 13.74 1.28 21.27
C LYS A 160 14.09 2.75 21.44
N ASP A 161 13.11 3.52 21.91
CA ASP A 161 13.24 4.92 22.28
C ASP A 161 13.87 5.76 21.16
N CYS A 162 13.38 5.57 19.94
CA CYS A 162 13.81 6.32 18.76
C CYS A 162 13.23 7.73 18.82
N ALA A 163 14.05 8.74 18.59
CA ALA A 163 13.61 10.12 18.47
C ALA A 163 12.71 10.31 17.25
N ALA A 164 11.86 11.34 17.28
CA ALA A 164 11.11 11.75 16.11
C ALA A 164 12.10 12.25 15.04
N ALA A 165 12.02 11.71 13.84
CA ALA A 165 12.79 12.13 12.69
C ALA A 165 12.00 11.79 11.40
N PRO A 166 12.23 12.53 10.31
CA PRO A 166 11.65 12.21 9.01
C PRO A 166 12.01 10.78 8.60
N CYS A 167 11.06 10.09 7.99
CA CYS A 167 11.36 8.82 7.35
C CYS A 167 12.26 9.03 6.13
N ASP A 168 13.11 8.06 5.86
CA ASP A 168 13.86 8.00 4.61
C ASP A 168 12.87 7.95 3.42
N PRO A 169 13.30 8.33 2.21
CA PRO A 169 12.47 8.20 1.02
C PRO A 169 11.92 6.76 0.88
N GLU A 170 10.63 6.66 0.61
CA GLU A 170 9.99 5.36 0.38
C GLU A 170 10.51 4.72 -0.91
N PRO A 171 10.87 3.43 -0.89
CA PRO A 171 11.26 2.71 -2.10
C PRO A 171 10.08 2.53 -3.07
N SER A 172 8.85 2.44 -2.54
CA SER A 172 7.60 2.35 -3.28
C SER A 172 6.47 2.94 -2.44
N ALA A 173 5.42 3.49 -3.06
CA ALA A 173 4.27 3.98 -2.32
C ALA A 173 3.42 2.82 -1.79
N CYS A 174 3.07 2.88 -0.49
CA CYS A 174 2.10 1.99 0.13
C CYS A 174 0.79 2.75 0.35
N GLU A 175 -0.12 2.66 -0.60
CA GLU A 175 -1.35 3.46 -0.58
C GLU A 175 -2.49 2.75 0.12
N SER A 176 -3.27 3.50 0.93
CA SER A 176 -4.52 3.00 1.48
C SER A 176 -5.60 2.86 0.40
N VAL A 177 -6.39 1.80 0.48
CA VAL A 177 -7.54 1.60 -0.42
C VAL A 177 -8.61 2.64 -0.09
N THR A 178 -8.79 3.61 -0.95
CA THR A 178 -9.95 4.50 -0.88
C THR A 178 -11.12 3.80 -1.56
N THR A 179 -12.02 3.21 -0.78
CA THR A 179 -13.29 2.71 -1.31
C THR A 179 -14.22 3.89 -1.55
N THR A 180 -14.26 4.40 -2.76
CA THR A 180 -15.25 5.41 -3.15
C THR A 180 -16.57 4.69 -3.40
N THR A 181 -17.50 4.75 -2.44
CA THR A 181 -18.90 4.31 -2.63
C THR A 181 -19.62 5.39 -3.43
N GLY A 182 -19.60 5.28 -4.74
CA GLY A 182 -20.31 6.20 -5.64
C GLY A 182 -20.08 5.77 -7.08
N GLY A 183 -21.06 5.09 -7.68
CA GLY A 183 -21.37 4.83 -9.07
C GLY A 183 -20.28 5.07 -10.12
N GLY A 184 -19.32 4.19 -10.21
CA GLY A 184 -18.28 4.19 -11.22
C GLY A 184 -17.11 3.38 -10.69
N THR A 185 -17.08 2.09 -11.01
CA THR A 185 -16.07 1.15 -10.49
C THR A 185 -14.71 1.44 -11.13
N THR A 186 -13.96 2.35 -10.55
CA THR A 186 -12.52 2.38 -10.77
C THR A 186 -11.90 1.68 -9.58
N THR A 187 -11.63 0.39 -9.71
CA THR A 187 -10.90 -0.38 -8.72
C THR A 187 -9.45 0.09 -8.75
N THR A 188 -9.11 1.06 -7.90
CA THR A 188 -7.70 1.43 -7.69
C THR A 188 -7.13 0.40 -6.71
N MET A 189 -6.37 -0.53 -7.23
CA MET A 189 -5.69 -1.55 -6.42
C MET A 189 -4.52 -0.97 -5.65
N PRO A 190 -4.21 -1.51 -4.45
CA PRO A 190 -3.09 -1.04 -3.64
C PRO A 190 -1.76 -1.32 -4.35
N SER A 191 -0.88 -0.35 -4.38
CA SER A 191 0.51 -0.57 -4.78
C SER A 191 1.31 -1.19 -3.63
N GLY A 192 1.03 -2.38 -3.35
CA GLY A 192 1.74 -3.47 -2.71
C GLY A 192 1.45 -4.62 -3.64
N GLY A 193 1.80 -4.45 -4.91
CA GLY A 193 1.85 -5.49 -5.89
C GLY A 193 0.57 -5.95 -6.56
N SER A 194 -0.45 -5.15 -6.83
CA SER A 194 -1.19 -5.49 -8.03
C SER A 194 -0.34 -5.09 -9.24
N ILE A 195 0.33 -6.08 -9.78
CA ILE A 195 1.05 -6.03 -11.04
C ILE A 195 0.07 -5.71 -12.17
N LEU A 196 -1.22 -6.06 -11.99
CA LEU A 196 -2.27 -5.89 -12.97
C LEU A 196 -2.93 -4.51 -12.86
N LYS A 197 -2.77 -3.67 -13.88
CA LYS A 197 -3.41 -2.34 -13.95
C LYS A 197 -4.73 -2.36 -14.74
N GLY A 198 -4.96 -3.39 -15.53
CA GLY A 198 -6.17 -3.56 -16.32
C GLY A 198 -5.98 -4.61 -17.40
N ALA A 199 -6.99 -4.82 -18.22
CA ALA A 199 -6.95 -5.70 -19.37
C ALA A 199 -7.28 -4.93 -20.65
N LEU A 200 -6.61 -5.29 -21.75
CA LEU A 200 -6.97 -4.81 -23.08
C LEU A 200 -8.08 -5.69 -23.66
N VAL A 201 -8.80 -5.14 -24.63
CA VAL A 201 -9.79 -5.92 -25.39
C VAL A 201 -9.11 -7.17 -25.98
N PRO A 202 -9.73 -8.34 -25.88
CA PRO A 202 -9.18 -9.58 -26.42
C PRO A 202 -8.89 -9.47 -27.92
N THR A 203 -7.74 -9.95 -28.35
CA THR A 203 -7.37 -10.02 -29.77
C THR A 203 -7.25 -11.49 -30.19
N VAL A 204 -7.55 -11.76 -31.45
CA VAL A 204 -7.36 -13.10 -32.05
C VAL A 204 -6.12 -13.09 -32.93
N GLY A 205 -5.30 -14.14 -32.83
CA GLY A 205 -4.10 -14.29 -33.65
C GLY A 205 -2.86 -13.61 -33.07
N ARG A 206 -1.92 -13.24 -33.91
CA ARG A 206 -0.67 -12.58 -33.47
C ARG A 206 -0.96 -11.15 -33.04
N PHE A 207 -0.46 -10.79 -31.87
CA PHE A 207 -0.59 -9.44 -31.36
C PHE A 207 0.20 -8.46 -32.23
N ASN A 208 -0.48 -7.44 -32.74
CA ASN A 208 0.10 -6.36 -33.53
C ASN A 208 -0.48 -5.02 -33.06
N TYR A 209 0.37 -4.12 -32.62
CA TYR A 209 -0.03 -2.79 -32.21
C TYR A 209 0.89 -1.76 -32.86
N ASN A 210 0.32 -0.84 -33.66
CA ASN A 210 1.04 0.18 -34.41
C ASN A 210 2.23 -0.39 -35.22
N LEU A 211 1.98 -1.49 -35.95
CA LEU A 211 2.98 -2.21 -36.75
C LEU A 211 4.08 -2.91 -35.93
N SER A 212 3.99 -2.91 -34.61
CA SER A 212 4.89 -3.65 -33.74
C SER A 212 4.28 -5.00 -33.36
N LEU A 213 5.00 -6.07 -33.63
CA LEU A 213 4.53 -7.45 -33.41
C LEU A 213 5.03 -8.01 -32.08
N GLY A 214 4.28 -8.98 -31.52
CA GLY A 214 4.70 -9.73 -30.34
C GLY A 214 4.87 -8.87 -29.09
N LEU A 215 5.86 -9.20 -28.25
CA LEU A 215 6.08 -8.55 -26.95
C LEU A 215 6.30 -7.03 -27.05
N PRO A 216 7.09 -6.46 -27.96
CA PRO A 216 7.22 -5.02 -28.10
C PRO A 216 5.89 -4.32 -28.40
N GLY A 217 5.06 -4.91 -29.26
CA GLY A 217 3.73 -4.40 -29.57
C GLY A 217 2.79 -4.47 -28.38
N ALA A 218 2.80 -5.58 -27.64
CA ALA A 218 2.01 -5.77 -26.43
C ALA A 218 2.40 -4.76 -25.33
N ASN A 219 3.69 -4.55 -25.10
CA ASN A 219 4.17 -3.57 -24.14
C ASN A 219 3.77 -2.14 -24.54
N SER A 220 3.88 -1.81 -25.84
CA SER A 220 3.45 -0.51 -26.36
C SER A 220 1.94 -0.27 -26.16
N ALA A 221 1.11 -1.29 -26.41
CA ALA A 221 -0.33 -1.22 -26.19
C ALA A 221 -0.67 -1.03 -24.72
N CYS A 222 -0.04 -1.79 -23.82
CA CYS A 222 -0.23 -1.65 -22.38
C CYS A 222 0.17 -0.25 -21.91
N ASN A 223 1.36 0.22 -22.28
CA ASN A 223 1.83 1.55 -21.88
C ASN A 223 0.97 2.70 -22.44
N THR A 224 0.34 2.52 -23.62
CA THR A 224 -0.56 3.53 -24.20
C THR A 224 -1.88 3.62 -23.45
N ASN A 225 -2.43 2.48 -23.02
CA ASN A 225 -3.72 2.42 -22.31
C ASN A 225 -3.56 2.60 -20.79
N PHE A 226 -2.43 2.18 -20.24
CA PHE A 226 -2.08 2.25 -18.83
C PHE A 226 -0.64 2.74 -18.70
N ALA A 227 -0.44 4.04 -18.57
CA ALA A 227 0.89 4.64 -18.57
C ALA A 227 1.86 3.97 -17.56
N GLY A 228 3.07 3.67 -18.00
CA GLY A 228 4.10 3.04 -17.18
C GLY A 228 3.96 1.52 -17.02
N THR A 229 3.09 0.86 -17.82
CA THR A 229 2.87 -0.59 -17.73
C THR A 229 3.44 -1.35 -18.94
N HIS A 230 3.52 -2.65 -18.81
CA HIS A 230 3.90 -3.61 -19.85
C HIS A 230 2.93 -4.80 -19.87
N ALA A 231 3.01 -5.64 -20.87
CA ALA A 231 2.24 -6.86 -20.96
C ALA A 231 2.72 -7.89 -19.91
N CYS A 232 1.79 -8.47 -19.17
CA CYS A 232 2.11 -9.37 -18.06
C CYS A 232 2.85 -10.63 -18.53
N THR A 233 3.88 -10.99 -17.79
CA THR A 233 4.49 -12.32 -17.85
C THR A 233 3.59 -13.35 -17.18
N TYR A 234 3.88 -14.64 -17.41
CA TYR A 234 3.16 -15.73 -16.74
C TYR A 234 3.28 -15.64 -15.20
N ALA A 235 4.47 -15.34 -14.71
CA ALA A 235 4.71 -15.20 -13.26
C ALA A 235 3.90 -14.06 -12.63
N GLU A 236 3.79 -12.93 -13.32
CA GLU A 236 2.98 -11.79 -12.89
C GLU A 236 1.49 -12.12 -12.87
N LEU A 237 0.99 -12.84 -13.88
CA LEU A 237 -0.41 -13.30 -13.86
C LEU A 237 -0.70 -14.32 -12.76
N GLN A 238 0.24 -15.22 -12.44
CA GLN A 238 0.10 -16.11 -11.30
C GLN A 238 0.05 -15.36 -9.98
N ALA A 239 0.90 -14.34 -9.81
CA ALA A 239 0.88 -13.49 -8.62
C ALA A 239 -0.44 -12.71 -8.51
N ALA A 240 -0.95 -12.13 -9.61
CA ALA A 240 -2.23 -11.46 -9.66
C ALA A 240 -3.40 -12.40 -9.33
N ALA A 241 -3.38 -13.64 -9.85
CA ALA A 241 -4.37 -14.66 -9.52
C ALA A 241 -4.36 -15.01 -8.03
N ALA A 242 -3.18 -15.21 -7.46
CA ALA A 242 -3.02 -15.50 -6.04
C ALA A 242 -3.49 -14.34 -5.14
N ALA A 243 -3.36 -13.10 -5.62
CA ALA A 243 -3.86 -11.90 -4.96
C ALA A 243 -5.40 -11.72 -5.11
N GLY A 244 -6.04 -12.46 -6.02
CA GLY A 244 -7.46 -12.30 -6.33
C GLY A 244 -7.75 -11.20 -7.36
N ASP A 245 -6.75 -10.62 -7.98
CA ASP A 245 -6.84 -9.46 -8.87
C ASP A 245 -7.52 -9.78 -10.22
N LEU A 246 -7.65 -11.05 -10.55
CA LEU A 246 -8.31 -11.48 -11.79
C LEU A 246 -9.83 -11.61 -11.65
N VAL A 247 -10.35 -11.55 -10.42
CA VAL A 247 -11.79 -11.74 -10.17
C VAL A 247 -12.55 -10.44 -10.50
N GLY A 248 -13.48 -10.55 -11.43
CA GLY A 248 -14.30 -9.40 -11.85
C GLY A 248 -13.55 -8.37 -12.70
N LEU A 249 -12.41 -8.75 -13.29
CA LEU A 249 -11.67 -7.87 -14.17
C LEU A 249 -12.45 -7.62 -15.46
N HIS A 250 -12.48 -6.35 -15.87
CA HIS A 250 -13.04 -5.91 -17.14
C HIS A 250 -11.94 -5.39 -18.06
N ASP A 251 -12.10 -5.56 -19.35
CA ASP A 251 -11.23 -4.99 -20.36
C ASP A 251 -11.54 -3.48 -20.61
N THR A 252 -10.76 -2.84 -21.46
CA THR A 252 -10.94 -1.41 -21.81
C THR A 252 -12.26 -1.09 -22.54
N ALA A 253 -13.01 -2.09 -22.98
CA ALA A 253 -14.34 -1.97 -23.55
C ALA A 253 -15.46 -2.40 -22.58
N SER A 254 -15.14 -2.60 -21.29
CA SER A 254 -16.06 -3.06 -20.23
C SER A 254 -16.56 -4.50 -20.38
N GLY A 255 -15.89 -5.31 -21.23
CA GLY A 255 -16.16 -6.75 -21.33
C GLY A 255 -15.56 -7.51 -20.14
N VAL A 256 -16.29 -8.54 -19.65
CA VAL A 256 -15.74 -9.41 -18.59
C VAL A 256 -14.60 -10.25 -19.16
N VAL A 257 -13.44 -10.20 -18.52
CA VAL A 257 -12.26 -10.97 -18.93
C VAL A 257 -12.34 -12.36 -18.37
N THR A 258 -12.44 -13.36 -19.26
CA THR A 258 -12.54 -14.78 -18.91
C THR A 258 -11.28 -15.58 -19.24
N SER A 259 -10.34 -15.00 -19.98
CA SER A 259 -9.08 -15.61 -20.37
C SER A 259 -7.98 -14.56 -20.53
N PHE A 260 -6.74 -14.97 -20.29
CA PHE A 260 -5.56 -14.11 -20.35
C PHE A 260 -4.49 -14.69 -21.25
N TRP A 261 -3.77 -13.81 -21.94
CA TRP A 261 -2.53 -14.15 -22.58
C TRP A 261 -1.39 -13.83 -21.63
N ALA A 262 -0.55 -14.81 -21.39
CA ALA A 262 0.69 -14.63 -20.65
C ALA A 262 1.88 -14.75 -21.61
N ILE A 263 2.89 -13.91 -21.39
CA ILE A 263 4.13 -13.97 -22.15
C ILE A 263 5.14 -14.75 -21.30
N ASP A 264 5.68 -15.81 -21.89
CA ASP A 264 6.84 -16.50 -21.33
C ASP A 264 8.10 -15.87 -21.93
N PRO A 265 8.87 -15.05 -21.18
CA PRO A 265 10.05 -14.41 -21.69
C PRO A 265 11.20 -15.38 -21.99
N THR A 266 11.06 -16.65 -21.55
CA THR A 266 12.06 -17.71 -21.78
C THR A 266 11.75 -18.56 -23.01
N ALA A 267 10.57 -18.39 -23.60
CA ALA A 267 10.11 -19.15 -24.79
C ALA A 267 10.40 -18.46 -26.11
N ALA A 268 11.44 -17.62 -26.19
CA ALA A 268 11.85 -16.91 -27.41
C ALA A 268 12.97 -17.64 -28.16
#